data_6ef9e9b4fb17790b928d5282931edb5c
#
_entry.id   6ef9e9b4fb17790b928d5282931edb5c
#
_cell.length_a   1.000
_cell.length_b   1.000
_cell.length_c   1.000
_cell.angle_alpha   90.00
_cell.angle_beta   90.00
_cell.angle_gamma   90.00
#
_symmetry.space_group_name_H-M   'P 1'
#
loop_
_entity.id
_entity.type
_entity.pdbx_description
1 polymer ?
#
loop_
_entity_poly.entity_id
_entity_poly.type
_entity_poly.pdbx_seq_one_letter_code
_entity_poly.pdbx_strand_id
1 'polypeptide(L)'
;SKLLLKFQKNIKKSDQLLIPVPMYFLRKWKRWYNQSEILSDNISKFTKILSRSDILVRKRNTIQQSKIWMRQRQNNLVWAFWVKNKFQDILRWKHIILVDDVISTGSTLIEIANLLKKYGVWKITVIVIASD
;
A
#
# COMPACT_ATOMS: atom_id res chain seq x y z
N SER A 1 -1.37 -8.15 26.32
CA SER A 1 -2.70 -7.61 26.10
C SER A 1 -2.92 -6.20 26.68
N LYS A 2 -2.71 -5.93 27.98
CA LYS A 2 -2.81 -4.57 28.55
C LYS A 2 -1.72 -3.62 28.02
N LEU A 3 -0.52 -4.13 27.72
CA LEU A 3 0.57 -3.37 27.10
C LEU A 3 0.23 -2.99 25.65
N LEU A 4 -0.32 -3.90 24.87
CA LEU A 4 -0.77 -3.64 23.50
C LEU A 4 -1.89 -2.60 23.45
N LEU A 5 -2.85 -2.65 24.37
CA LEU A 5 -3.92 -1.67 24.50
C LEU A 5 -3.40 -0.28 24.95
N LYS A 6 -2.33 -0.27 25.76
CA LYS A 6 -1.70 0.99 26.20
C LYS A 6 -0.88 1.64 25.08
N PHE A 7 -0.24 0.83 24.22
CA PHE A 7 0.43 1.34 23.02
C PHE A 7 -0.56 1.85 21.98
N GLN A 8 -1.71 1.19 21.82
CA GLN A 8 -2.76 1.64 20.91
C GLN A 8 -3.42 2.97 21.35
N LYS A 9 -3.47 3.24 22.64
CA LYS A 9 -4.05 4.50 23.17
C LYS A 9 -3.21 5.75 22.87
N ASN A 10 -1.93 5.59 22.56
CA ASN A 10 -1.02 6.72 22.32
C ASN A 10 -0.75 7.02 20.84
N ILE A 11 -1.27 6.21 19.92
CA ILE A 11 -1.14 6.46 18.48
C ILE A 11 -2.25 7.41 18.06
N LYS A 12 -1.89 8.66 17.77
CA LYS A 12 -2.83 9.63 17.23
C LYS A 12 -3.33 9.17 15.87
N LYS A 13 -4.61 9.34 15.57
CA LYS A 13 -5.17 9.04 14.24
C LYS A 13 -4.45 9.80 13.12
N SER A 14 -3.91 10.99 13.43
CA SER A 14 -3.09 11.77 12.51
C SER A 14 -1.77 11.10 12.11
N ASP A 15 -1.29 10.13 12.91
CA ASP A 15 -0.07 9.38 12.63
C ASP A 15 -0.34 8.09 11.84
N GLN A 16 -1.60 7.81 11.56
CA GLN A 16 -2.06 6.66 10.79
C GLN A 16 -2.57 7.09 9.41
N LEU A 17 -2.32 6.25 8.42
CA LEU A 17 -2.73 6.52 7.06
C LEU A 17 -3.13 5.22 6.36
N LEU A 18 -4.31 5.19 5.79
CA LEU A 18 -4.77 4.10 4.93
C LEU A 18 -4.28 4.32 3.51
N ILE A 19 -3.59 3.34 2.96
CA ILE A 19 -3.15 3.38 1.56
C ILE A 19 -3.67 2.12 0.86
N PRO A 20 -4.61 2.27 -0.07
CA PRO A 20 -5.04 1.13 -0.88
C PRO A 20 -3.94 0.73 -1.85
N VAL A 21 -3.75 -0.57 -2.02
CA VAL A 21 -2.81 -1.11 -3.02
C VAL A 21 -3.31 -0.70 -4.40
N PRO A 22 -2.49 0.02 -5.19
CA PRO A 22 -2.91 0.50 -6.48
C PRO A 22 -3.12 -0.63 -7.47
N MET A 23 -4.23 -0.55 -8.19
CA MET A 23 -4.57 -1.50 -9.23
C MET A 23 -3.81 -1.17 -10.51
N TYR A 24 -3.50 -2.22 -11.26
CA TYR A 24 -2.94 -2.07 -12.59
C TYR A 24 -3.96 -1.37 -13.54
N PHE A 25 -3.51 -0.37 -14.29
CA PHE A 25 -4.38 0.47 -15.12
C PHE A 25 -5.33 -0.31 -16.04
N LEU A 26 -4.85 -1.39 -16.66
CA LEU A 26 -5.68 -2.23 -17.54
C LEU A 26 -6.78 -2.98 -16.78
N ARG A 27 -6.53 -3.37 -15.53
CA ARG A 27 -7.56 -3.97 -14.68
C ARG A 27 -8.57 -2.93 -14.22
N LYS A 28 -8.11 -1.71 -13.92
CA LYS A 28 -8.99 -0.60 -13.55
C LYS A 28 -9.98 -0.31 -14.67
N TRP A 29 -9.57 -0.34 -15.91
CA TRP A 29 -10.46 -0.11 -17.04
C TRP A 29 -11.48 -1.25 -17.22
N LYS A 30 -11.07 -2.51 -17.10
CA LYS A 30 -11.98 -3.66 -17.19
C LYS A 30 -13.01 -3.70 -16.06
N ARG A 31 -12.67 -3.22 -14.86
CA ARG A 31 -13.53 -3.27 -13.67
C ARG A 31 -14.18 -1.94 -13.30
N TRP A 32 -13.85 -0.84 -13.97
CA TRP A 32 -14.33 0.52 -13.72
C TRP A 32 -13.95 1.12 -12.36
N TYR A 33 -13.42 0.34 -11.43
CA TYR A 33 -13.05 0.79 -10.08
C TYR A 33 -11.97 -0.10 -9.47
N ASN A 34 -11.24 0.45 -8.51
CA ASN A 34 -10.32 -0.31 -7.66
C ASN A 34 -11.02 -0.70 -6.37
N GLN A 35 -11.24 -2.00 -6.15
CA GLN A 35 -11.89 -2.51 -4.94
C GLN A 35 -11.14 -2.14 -3.65
N SER A 36 -9.81 -2.12 -3.70
CA SER A 36 -8.98 -1.71 -2.56
C SER A 36 -9.21 -0.26 -2.17
N GLU A 37 -9.41 0.65 -3.15
CA GLU A 37 -9.76 2.05 -2.90
C GLU A 37 -11.13 2.17 -2.21
N ILE A 38 -12.13 1.46 -2.72
CA ILE A 38 -13.49 1.46 -2.15
C ILE A 38 -13.45 0.94 -0.72
N LEU A 39 -12.76 -0.16 -0.48
CA LEU A 39 -12.59 -0.74 0.85
C LEU A 39 -11.88 0.24 1.78
N SER A 40 -10.79 0.84 1.33
CA SER A 40 -10.02 1.81 2.09
C SER A 40 -10.87 3.04 2.47
N ASP A 41 -11.66 3.54 1.54
CA ASP A 41 -12.56 4.69 1.79
C ASP A 41 -13.65 4.33 2.80
N ASN A 42 -14.21 3.13 2.75
CA ASN A 42 -15.19 2.66 3.71
C ASN A 42 -14.58 2.50 5.11
N ILE A 43 -13.38 1.95 5.21
CA ILE A 43 -12.65 1.84 6.48
C ILE A 43 -12.35 3.25 7.02
N SER A 44 -11.96 4.17 6.16
CA SER A 44 -11.70 5.57 6.52
C SER A 44 -12.94 6.24 7.12
N LYS A 45 -14.09 6.06 6.51
CA LYS A 45 -15.37 6.61 7.01
C LYS A 45 -15.70 6.06 8.39
N PHE A 46 -15.47 4.78 8.62
CA PHE A 46 -15.77 4.12 9.87
C PHE A 46 -14.78 4.47 10.99
N THR A 47 -13.48 4.46 10.69
CA THR A 47 -12.42 4.64 11.68
C THR A 47 -11.98 6.09 11.86
N LYS A 48 -12.31 6.97 10.92
CA LYS A 48 -11.82 8.35 10.82
C LYS A 48 -10.32 8.45 10.56
N ILE A 49 -9.68 7.37 10.14
CA ILE A 49 -8.29 7.39 9.65
C ILE A 49 -8.31 7.83 8.19
N LEU A 50 -7.44 8.77 7.83
CA LEU A 50 -7.37 9.30 6.48
C LEU A 50 -6.96 8.22 5.47
N SER A 51 -7.69 8.09 4.37
CA SER A 51 -7.35 7.24 3.24
C SER A 51 -6.82 8.07 2.07
N ARG A 52 -5.68 7.67 1.52
CA ARG A 52 -5.02 8.35 0.40
C ARG A 52 -4.64 7.36 -0.68
N SER A 53 -5.30 7.45 -1.83
CA SER A 53 -5.02 6.62 -3.01
C SER A 53 -4.01 7.24 -3.97
N ASP A 54 -3.57 8.46 -3.71
CA ASP A 54 -2.70 9.24 -4.59
C ASP A 54 -1.21 9.18 -4.21
N ILE A 55 -0.85 8.54 -3.10
CA ILE A 55 0.53 8.48 -2.61
C ILE A 55 1.35 7.44 -3.33
N LEU A 56 0.82 6.23 -3.43
CA LEU A 56 1.48 5.07 -4.01
C LEU A 56 1.00 4.85 -5.43
N VAL A 57 1.93 4.66 -6.35
CA VAL A 57 1.65 4.48 -7.78
C VAL A 57 2.25 3.17 -8.25
N ARG A 58 1.49 2.43 -9.06
CA ARG A 58 1.97 1.24 -9.75
C ARG A 58 2.42 1.59 -11.15
N LYS A 59 3.63 1.17 -11.52
CA LYS A 59 4.14 1.36 -12.87
C LYS A 59 3.37 0.50 -13.88
N ARG A 60 3.17 1.05 -15.08
CA ARG A 60 2.51 0.37 -16.17
C ARG A 60 3.36 -0.82 -16.64
N ASN A 61 2.76 -2.01 -16.71
CA ASN A 61 3.43 -3.22 -17.15
C ASN A 61 2.80 -3.73 -18.45
N THR A 62 3.59 -3.79 -19.54
CA THR A 62 3.22 -4.56 -20.72
C THR A 62 3.80 -5.97 -20.61
N ILE A 63 3.29 -6.93 -21.40
CA ILE A 63 3.75 -8.32 -21.38
C ILE A 63 5.26 -8.42 -21.67
N GLN A 64 5.80 -7.59 -22.56
CA GLN A 64 7.23 -7.51 -22.83
C GLN A 64 8.02 -6.91 -21.67
N GLN A 65 7.46 -5.90 -21.01
CA GLN A 65 8.06 -5.32 -19.82
C GLN A 65 8.05 -6.30 -18.65
N SER A 66 7.07 -7.21 -18.55
CA SER A 66 7.03 -8.17 -17.45
C SER A 66 8.22 -9.14 -17.45
N LYS A 67 8.72 -9.56 -18.62
CA LYS A 67 9.93 -10.39 -18.70
C LYS A 67 11.20 -9.64 -18.32
N ILE A 68 11.34 -8.40 -18.76
CA ILE A 68 12.45 -7.51 -18.41
C ILE A 68 12.38 -7.18 -16.90
N TRP A 69 11.17 -6.97 -16.38
CA TRP A 69 10.93 -6.68 -14.98
C TRP A 69 11.31 -7.82 -14.05
N MET A 70 11.01 -9.09 -14.42
CA MET A 70 11.42 -10.22 -13.63
C MET A 70 12.95 -10.34 -13.52
N ARG A 71 13.69 -10.06 -14.60
CA ARG A 71 15.16 -9.98 -14.59
C ARG A 71 15.68 -8.83 -13.72
N GLN A 72 15.07 -7.67 -13.82
CA GLN A 72 15.47 -6.47 -13.07
C GLN A 72 15.10 -6.55 -11.58
N ARG A 73 13.99 -7.23 -11.24
CA ARG A 73 13.65 -7.56 -9.85
C ARG A 73 14.68 -8.47 -9.20
N GLN A 74 15.16 -9.49 -9.92
CA GLN A 74 16.23 -10.37 -9.44
C GLN A 74 17.52 -9.61 -9.17
N ASN A 75 17.76 -8.51 -9.88
CA ASN A 75 18.92 -7.64 -9.72
C ASN A 75 18.66 -6.41 -8.84
N ASN A 76 17.50 -6.29 -8.20
CA ASN A 76 17.07 -5.14 -7.36
C ASN A 76 17.15 -3.79 -8.07
N LEU A 77 17.03 -3.74 -9.40
CA LEU A 77 17.24 -2.53 -10.19
C LEU A 77 15.94 -1.75 -10.49
N VAL A 78 14.77 -2.39 -10.40
CA VAL A 78 13.48 -1.76 -10.76
C VAL A 78 12.37 -2.15 -9.78
N TRP A 79 11.65 -1.14 -9.31
CA TRP A 79 10.47 -1.30 -8.46
C TRP A 79 9.19 -1.23 -9.30
N ALA A 80 8.21 -2.10 -9.00
CA ALA A 80 6.89 -2.05 -9.64
C ALA A 80 6.05 -0.88 -9.13
N PHE A 81 6.42 -0.32 -7.99
CA PHE A 81 5.71 0.77 -7.32
C PHE A 81 6.66 1.91 -7.02
N TRP A 82 6.13 3.13 -6.92
CA TRP A 82 6.87 4.26 -6.39
C TRP A 82 5.95 5.17 -5.58
N VAL A 83 6.56 5.97 -4.71
CA VAL A 83 5.89 7.03 -3.97
C VAL A 83 6.10 8.34 -4.69
N LYS A 84 5.04 9.09 -4.94
CA LYS A 84 5.16 10.43 -5.54
C LYS A 84 6.04 11.33 -4.67
N ASN A 85 6.95 12.07 -5.29
CA ASN A 85 7.95 12.87 -4.60
C ASN A 85 7.36 13.82 -3.56
N LYS A 86 6.23 14.44 -3.86
CA LYS A 86 5.56 15.40 -2.96
C LYS A 86 5.03 14.76 -1.66
N PHE A 87 4.94 13.43 -1.60
CA PHE A 87 4.41 12.72 -0.43
C PHE A 87 5.47 11.98 0.38
N GLN A 88 6.73 11.99 -0.07
CA GLN A 88 7.79 11.20 0.59
C GLN A 88 8.03 11.65 2.04
N ASP A 89 8.00 12.94 2.30
CA ASP A 89 8.21 13.48 3.66
C ASP A 89 7.03 13.20 4.60
N ILE A 90 5.82 13.09 4.06
CA ILE A 90 4.61 12.82 4.85
C ILE A 90 4.67 11.42 5.47
N LEU A 91 5.33 10.47 4.84
CA LEU A 91 5.38 9.07 5.27
C LEU A 91 6.25 8.86 6.51
N ARG A 92 7.18 9.76 6.79
CA ARG A 92 8.10 9.62 7.92
C ARG A 92 7.32 9.50 9.24
N TRP A 93 7.63 8.48 10.03
CA TRP A 93 7.03 8.16 11.32
C TRP A 93 5.55 7.80 11.28
N LYS A 94 4.96 7.62 10.11
CA LYS A 94 3.57 7.18 9.97
C LYS A 94 3.43 5.68 10.22
N HIS A 95 2.28 5.31 10.77
CA HIS A 95 1.77 3.96 10.72
C HIS A 95 0.92 3.82 9.46
N ILE A 96 1.41 3.07 8.49
CA ILE A 96 0.71 2.85 7.22
C ILE A 96 -0.12 1.57 7.32
N ILE A 97 -1.38 1.68 6.97
CA ILE A 97 -2.30 0.55 6.86
C ILE A 97 -2.56 0.30 5.39
N LEU A 98 -1.92 -0.71 4.84
CA LEU A 98 -2.13 -1.14 3.45
C LEU A 98 -3.42 -1.91 3.35
N VAL A 99 -4.24 -1.56 2.36
CA VAL A 99 -5.52 -2.21 2.11
C VAL A 99 -5.47 -2.89 0.75
N ASP A 100 -5.72 -4.19 0.73
CA ASP A 100 -5.79 -5.00 -0.48
C ASP A 100 -7.04 -5.88 -0.45
N ASP A 101 -7.63 -6.17 -1.60
CA ASP A 101 -8.81 -7.01 -1.69
C ASP A 101 -8.48 -8.51 -1.65
N VAL A 102 -7.42 -8.92 -2.32
CA VAL A 102 -7.00 -10.33 -2.41
C VAL A 102 -5.48 -10.45 -2.31
N ILE A 103 -5.02 -11.37 -1.49
CA ILE A 103 -3.62 -11.81 -1.44
C ILE A 103 -3.51 -13.18 -2.13
N SER A 104 -2.55 -13.34 -3.05
CA SER A 104 -2.14 -14.65 -3.55
C SER A 104 -0.81 -15.11 -2.93
N THR A 105 0.31 -14.46 -3.27
CA THR A 105 1.65 -14.80 -2.77
C THR A 105 2.18 -13.84 -1.70
N GLY A 106 1.56 -12.68 -1.55
CA GLY A 106 2.06 -11.61 -0.68
C GLY A 106 3.28 -10.86 -1.21
N SER A 107 3.82 -11.23 -2.37
CA SER A 107 5.02 -10.59 -2.92
C SER A 107 4.82 -9.11 -3.22
N THR A 108 3.65 -8.72 -3.71
CA THR A 108 3.29 -7.31 -3.95
C THR A 108 3.31 -6.50 -2.65
N LEU A 109 2.72 -7.03 -1.59
CA LEU A 109 2.68 -6.35 -0.28
C LEU A 109 4.06 -6.23 0.35
N ILE A 110 4.91 -7.25 0.20
CA ILE A 110 6.30 -7.22 0.67
C ILE A 110 7.09 -6.14 -0.07
N GLU A 111 6.93 -6.06 -1.39
CA GLU A 111 7.58 -5.04 -2.22
C GLU A 111 7.16 -3.62 -1.81
N ILE A 112 5.86 -3.39 -1.61
CA ILE A 112 5.34 -2.11 -1.16
C ILE A 112 5.85 -1.78 0.25
N ALA A 113 5.84 -2.74 1.16
CA ALA A 113 6.33 -2.55 2.51
C ALA A 113 7.81 -2.14 2.54
N ASN A 114 8.64 -2.80 1.74
CA ASN A 114 10.06 -2.47 1.63
C ASN A 114 10.27 -1.07 1.02
N LEU A 115 9.46 -0.68 0.05
CA LEU A 115 9.48 0.66 -0.53
C LEU A 115 9.13 1.72 0.51
N LEU A 116 8.03 1.54 1.25
CA LEU A 116 7.57 2.49 2.25
C LEU A 116 8.58 2.67 3.41
N LYS A 117 9.25 1.59 3.81
CA LYS A 117 10.27 1.66 4.85
C LYS A 117 11.43 2.58 4.48
N LYS A 118 11.76 2.73 3.19
CA LYS A 118 12.80 3.66 2.73
C LYS A 118 12.47 5.12 3.05
N TYR A 119 11.19 5.44 3.18
CA TYR A 119 10.72 6.81 3.49
C TYR A 119 10.48 7.03 4.99
N GLY A 120 10.95 6.13 5.84
CA GLY A 120 10.89 6.30 7.28
C GLY A 120 9.55 5.94 7.91
N VAL A 121 8.73 5.14 7.25
CA VAL A 121 7.49 4.59 7.83
C VAL A 121 7.83 3.80 9.09
N TRP A 122 7.10 4.07 10.18
CA TRP A 122 7.36 3.45 11.47
C TRP A 122 6.79 2.03 11.58
N LYS A 123 5.57 1.84 11.08
CA LYS A 123 4.86 0.56 11.15
C LYS A 123 3.99 0.35 9.93
N ILE A 124 3.89 -0.89 9.48
CA ILE A 124 3.01 -1.28 8.37
C ILE A 124 2.10 -2.39 8.86
N THR A 125 0.79 -2.17 8.70
CA THR A 125 -0.26 -3.15 8.92
C THR A 125 -0.94 -3.44 7.58
N VAL A 126 -1.38 -4.65 7.37
CA VAL A 126 -2.07 -5.05 6.13
C VAL A 126 -3.49 -5.51 6.47
N ILE A 127 -4.46 -4.97 5.74
CA ILE A 127 -5.86 -5.41 5.79
C ILE A 127 -6.18 -6.05 4.45
N VAL A 128 -6.65 -7.29 4.48
CA VAL A 128 -7.04 -8.07 3.30
C VAL A 128 -8.40 -8.72 3.55
N ILE A 129 -9.28 -8.70 2.55
CA ILE A 129 -10.61 -9.34 2.65
C ILE A 129 -10.51 -10.84 2.41
N ALA A 130 -9.71 -11.26 1.43
CA ALA A 130 -9.63 -12.64 1.00
C ALA A 130 -8.19 -13.05 0.67
N SER A 131 -7.91 -14.35 0.75
CA SER A 131 -6.67 -14.95 0.31
C SER A 131 -6.93 -16.16 -0.59
N ASP A 132 -6.12 -16.34 -1.60
CA ASP A 132 -6.12 -17.54 -2.43
C ASP A 132 -5.32 -18.67 -1.78
#